data_61f55ed26c1470cf23b4858a832e17f0
#
_entry.id   61f55ed26c1470cf23b4858a832e17f0
#
_cell.length_a   1.000
_cell.length_b   1.000
_cell.length_c   1.000
_cell.angle_alpha   90.00
_cell.angle_beta   90.00
_cell.angle_gamma   90.00
#
_symmetry.space_group_name_H-M   'P 1'
#
loop_
_entity.id
_entity.type
_entity.pdbx_description
1 polymer ?
#
loop_
_entity_poly.entity_id
_entity_poly.type
_entity_poly.pdbx_seq_one_letter_code
_entity_poly.pdbx_strand_id
1 'polypeptide(L)'
;MKTKLVQIFLLLFIVACNQDSPNIKQISNMQYFIDNEIQEGIYSVEPGLQYSIIQSGDQSTESPLLEDTITAHFHGTLTDGSVFWSSIEMGEPLTVQLSGLIVGCQKIISMMKTGDEWRVYIDPSMAYGDEGRPGIPSNSILIFDIELLDIKKS
;
A
#
# COMPACT_ATOMS: atom_id res chain seq x y z
N MET A 1 43.61 -27.43 -56.60
CA MET A 1 43.33 -27.60 -55.20
C MET A 1 42.26 -26.55 -54.80
N LYS A 2 41.06 -27.04 -54.50
CA LYS A 2 39.91 -26.15 -54.20
C LYS A 2 39.76 -26.08 -52.65
N THR A 3 40.13 -24.96 -52.07
CA THR A 3 39.92 -24.70 -50.64
C THR A 3 38.48 -24.29 -50.39
N LYS A 4 37.74 -25.13 -49.64
CA LYS A 4 36.37 -24.82 -49.19
C LYS A 4 36.44 -23.93 -47.95
N LEU A 5 35.93 -22.71 -48.10
CA LEU A 5 35.72 -21.78 -47.00
C LEU A 5 34.46 -22.21 -46.22
N VAL A 6 34.64 -22.67 -44.99
CA VAL A 6 33.54 -22.99 -44.09
C VAL A 6 33.13 -21.69 -43.37
N GLN A 7 31.98 -21.13 -43.74
CA GLN A 7 31.36 -20.01 -43.03
C GLN A 7 30.64 -20.57 -41.80
N ILE A 8 31.20 -20.29 -40.64
CA ILE A 8 30.52 -20.53 -39.35
C ILE A 8 29.55 -19.37 -39.12
N PHE A 9 28.25 -19.65 -39.27
CA PHE A 9 27.17 -18.73 -38.91
C PHE A 9 26.99 -18.77 -37.39
N LEU A 10 27.57 -17.79 -36.69
CA LEU A 10 27.36 -17.62 -35.27
C LEU A 10 25.97 -16.95 -35.04
N LEU A 11 24.96 -17.79 -34.76
CA LEU A 11 23.64 -17.32 -34.36
C LEU A 11 23.76 -16.73 -32.93
N LEU A 12 23.87 -15.41 -32.83
CA LEU A 12 23.66 -14.67 -31.58
C LEU A 12 22.16 -14.76 -31.21
N PHE A 13 21.83 -15.64 -30.29
CA PHE A 13 20.55 -15.58 -29.58
C PHE A 13 20.59 -14.37 -28.64
N ILE A 14 20.03 -13.24 -29.08
CA ILE A 14 19.70 -12.14 -28.21
C ILE A 14 18.47 -12.60 -27.43
N VAL A 15 18.68 -13.12 -26.21
CA VAL A 15 17.63 -13.25 -25.22
C VAL A 15 17.31 -11.83 -24.78
N ALA A 16 16.28 -11.24 -25.37
CA ALA A 16 15.68 -10.01 -24.86
C ALA A 16 14.99 -10.35 -23.53
N CYS A 17 15.73 -10.25 -22.42
CA CYS A 17 15.10 -10.10 -21.12
C CYS A 17 14.37 -8.75 -21.14
N ASN A 18 13.07 -8.78 -21.38
CA ASN A 18 12.19 -7.67 -21.03
C ASN A 18 12.13 -7.63 -19.49
N GLN A 19 13.18 -7.10 -18.86
CA GLN A 19 13.10 -6.60 -17.52
C GLN A 19 12.51 -5.19 -17.69
N ASP A 20 11.22 -5.04 -17.39
CA ASP A 20 10.61 -3.74 -17.22
C ASP A 20 11.41 -3.02 -16.13
N SER A 21 12.32 -2.16 -16.55
CA SER A 21 13.10 -1.34 -15.62
C SER A 21 12.10 -0.47 -14.85
N PRO A 22 12.15 -0.46 -13.50
CA PRO A 22 11.23 0.34 -12.70
C PRO A 22 11.32 1.80 -13.15
N ASN A 23 10.16 2.44 -13.31
CA ASN A 23 10.15 3.86 -13.68
C ASN A 23 10.66 4.71 -12.48
N ILE A 24 11.02 5.96 -12.74
CA ILE A 24 11.59 6.87 -11.72
C ILE A 24 10.67 6.98 -10.49
N LYS A 25 9.35 6.95 -10.70
CA LYS A 25 8.37 7.04 -9.61
C LYS A 25 8.39 5.79 -8.72
N GLN A 26 8.52 4.61 -9.30
CA GLN A 26 8.64 3.36 -8.55
C GLN A 26 9.92 3.33 -7.72
N ILE A 27 11.05 3.78 -8.28
CA ILE A 27 12.32 3.90 -7.54
C ILE A 27 12.17 4.87 -6.38
N SER A 28 11.53 6.02 -6.60
CA SER A 28 11.26 7.01 -5.56
C SER A 28 10.37 6.45 -4.44
N ASN A 29 9.33 5.66 -4.80
CA ASN A 29 8.46 5.01 -3.82
C ASN A 29 9.23 3.97 -2.99
N MET A 30 10.05 3.13 -3.61
CA MET A 30 10.90 2.19 -2.89
C MET A 30 11.81 2.89 -1.89
N GLN A 31 12.46 3.99 -2.31
CA GLN A 31 13.33 4.77 -1.43
C GLN A 31 12.55 5.37 -0.25
N TYR A 32 11.32 5.86 -0.50
CA TYR A 32 10.45 6.37 0.55
C TYR A 32 10.22 5.33 1.67
N PHE A 33 9.89 4.08 1.32
CA PHE A 33 9.66 3.02 2.32
C PHE A 33 10.95 2.63 3.06
N ILE A 34 12.11 2.61 2.38
CA ILE A 34 13.42 2.36 3.01
C ILE A 34 13.73 3.47 4.03
N ASP A 35 13.55 4.73 3.65
CA ASP A 35 13.81 5.87 4.53
C ASP A 35 12.81 5.96 5.70
N ASN A 36 11.59 5.50 5.48
CA ASN A 36 10.55 5.48 6.52
C ASN A 36 10.80 4.37 7.54
N GLU A 37 11.24 3.19 7.10
CA GLU A 37 11.47 2.02 7.96
C GLU A 37 12.52 2.26 9.06
N ILE A 38 13.48 3.15 8.82
CA ILE A 38 14.52 3.49 9.82
C ILE A 38 14.05 4.51 10.86
N GLN A 39 12.84 5.07 10.70
CA GLN A 39 12.25 5.99 11.67
C GLN A 39 11.76 5.23 12.91
N GLU A 40 11.96 5.82 14.08
CA GLU A 40 11.46 5.24 15.33
C GLU A 40 9.94 5.12 15.32
N GLY A 41 9.44 3.96 15.76
CA GLY A 41 8.00 3.69 15.86
C GLY A 41 7.33 3.26 14.55
N ILE A 42 8.10 3.05 13.47
CA ILE A 42 7.60 2.47 12.23
C ILE A 42 7.77 0.95 12.25
N TYR A 43 6.72 0.24 11.88
CA TYR A 43 6.68 -1.21 11.74
C TYR A 43 6.39 -1.59 10.30
N SER A 44 7.15 -2.52 9.74
CA SER A 44 6.92 -3.08 8.40
C SER A 44 6.12 -4.37 8.49
N VAL A 45 5.04 -4.48 7.71
CA VAL A 45 4.24 -5.71 7.53
C VAL A 45 4.82 -6.52 6.38
N GLU A 46 5.03 -5.87 5.26
CA GLU A 46 5.63 -6.42 4.04
C GLU A 46 6.21 -5.25 3.21
N PRO A 47 6.99 -5.51 2.15
CA PRO A 47 7.50 -4.45 1.29
C PRO A 47 6.38 -3.54 0.78
N GLY A 48 6.47 -2.25 1.06
CA GLY A 48 5.47 -1.24 0.66
C GLY A 48 4.24 -1.16 1.56
N LEU A 49 4.23 -1.82 2.73
CA LEU A 49 3.15 -1.68 3.72
C LEU A 49 3.74 -1.52 5.12
N GLN A 50 3.62 -0.31 5.66
CA GLN A 50 4.17 0.07 6.96
C GLN A 50 3.11 0.78 7.80
N TYR A 51 3.30 0.79 9.11
CA TYR A 51 2.43 1.54 10.02
C TYR A 51 3.19 2.05 11.24
N SER A 52 2.60 3.04 11.91
CA SER A 52 2.95 3.45 13.27
C SER A 52 1.70 3.51 14.12
N ILE A 53 1.83 3.20 15.39
CA ILE A 53 0.73 3.24 16.37
C ILE A 53 0.65 4.64 16.94
N ILE A 54 -0.48 5.34 16.71
CA ILE A 54 -0.78 6.64 17.30
C ILE A 54 -1.41 6.39 18.67
N GLN A 55 -2.40 5.49 18.73
CA GLN A 55 -3.08 5.09 19.95
C GLN A 55 -3.41 3.61 19.91
N SER A 56 -3.24 2.93 21.05
CA SER A 56 -3.67 1.54 21.23
C SER A 56 -5.05 1.50 21.85
N GLY A 57 -5.93 0.71 21.26
CA GLY A 57 -7.28 0.47 21.72
C GLY A 57 -7.38 -0.69 22.71
N ASP A 58 -8.56 -1.30 22.77
CA ASP A 58 -8.81 -2.45 23.66
C ASP A 58 -8.20 -3.73 23.10
N GLN A 59 -7.04 -4.08 23.60
CA GLN A 59 -6.27 -5.27 23.19
C GLN A 59 -6.96 -6.59 23.55
N SER A 60 -8.04 -6.58 24.34
CA SER A 60 -8.86 -7.77 24.65
C SER A 60 -9.85 -8.12 23.53
N THR A 61 -10.12 -7.21 22.60
CA THR A 61 -11.03 -7.44 21.46
C THR A 61 -10.37 -8.24 20.36
N GLU A 62 -11.20 -8.91 19.54
CA GLU A 62 -10.72 -9.58 18.33
C GLU A 62 -10.53 -8.58 17.19
N SER A 63 -9.55 -8.84 16.32
CA SER A 63 -9.40 -8.10 15.07
C SER A 63 -10.49 -8.50 14.06
N PRO A 64 -10.84 -7.62 13.11
CA PRO A 64 -11.84 -7.94 12.11
C PRO A 64 -11.31 -8.93 11.06
N LEU A 65 -12.20 -9.76 10.56
CA LEU A 65 -12.00 -10.59 9.37
C LEU A 65 -12.49 -9.85 8.11
N LEU A 66 -12.14 -10.34 6.92
CA LEU A 66 -12.49 -9.67 5.65
C LEU A 66 -14.01 -9.56 5.41
N GLU A 67 -14.78 -10.53 5.92
CA GLU A 67 -16.24 -10.55 5.85
C GLU A 67 -16.95 -9.66 6.87
N ASP A 68 -16.24 -9.21 7.92
CA ASP A 68 -16.82 -8.36 8.93
C ASP A 68 -17.06 -6.94 8.41
N THR A 69 -18.06 -6.27 8.98
CA THR A 69 -18.31 -4.85 8.72
C THR A 69 -17.60 -4.03 9.79
N ILE A 70 -16.79 -3.08 9.37
CA ILE A 70 -16.09 -2.15 10.25
C ILE A 70 -16.71 -0.77 10.19
N THR A 71 -16.60 -0.02 11.28
CA THR A 71 -16.84 1.42 11.33
C THR A 71 -15.54 2.09 11.76
N ALA A 72 -15.02 3.01 10.94
CA ALA A 72 -13.73 3.64 11.17
C ALA A 72 -13.68 5.07 10.63
N HIS A 73 -12.87 5.90 11.28
CA HIS A 73 -12.42 7.14 10.68
C HIS A 73 -11.18 6.89 9.83
N PHE A 74 -11.12 7.63 8.73
CA PHE A 74 -9.96 7.66 7.83
C PHE A 74 -9.64 9.11 7.48
N HIS A 75 -8.37 9.46 7.55
CA HIS A 75 -7.86 10.71 6.99
C HIS A 75 -6.72 10.37 6.02
N GLY A 76 -6.99 10.50 4.73
CA GLY A 76 -6.09 10.08 3.66
C GLY A 76 -5.33 11.24 3.03
N THR A 77 -3.99 11.15 3.04
CA THR A 77 -3.10 12.16 2.46
C THR A 77 -2.12 11.53 1.48
N LEU A 78 -1.61 12.34 0.55
CA LEU A 78 -0.45 12.02 -0.27
C LEU A 78 0.85 12.36 0.48
N THR A 79 1.99 11.98 -0.08
CA THR A 79 3.32 12.25 0.52
C THR A 79 3.68 13.73 0.61
N ASP A 80 3.00 14.59 -0.14
CA ASP A 80 3.15 16.05 -0.07
C ASP A 80 2.22 16.69 0.98
N GLY A 81 1.42 15.87 1.69
CA GLY A 81 0.47 16.31 2.71
C GLY A 81 -0.90 16.74 2.17
N SER A 82 -1.11 16.71 0.85
CA SER A 82 -2.42 17.01 0.29
C SER A 82 -3.45 15.95 0.67
N VAL A 83 -4.61 16.39 1.19
CA VAL A 83 -5.71 15.51 1.57
C VAL A 83 -6.48 15.11 0.32
N PHE A 84 -6.64 13.81 0.09
CA PHE A 84 -7.46 13.31 -1.01
C PHE A 84 -8.83 12.79 -0.54
N TRP A 85 -8.96 12.42 0.73
CA TRP A 85 -10.23 12.01 1.33
C TRP A 85 -10.15 12.02 2.87
N SER A 86 -11.24 12.43 3.54
CA SER A 86 -11.30 12.44 5.00
C SER A 86 -12.73 12.28 5.50
N SER A 87 -13.00 11.20 6.23
CA SER A 87 -14.28 11.02 6.93
C SER A 87 -14.43 11.97 8.11
N ILE A 88 -13.32 12.46 8.67
CA ILE A 88 -13.30 13.43 9.75
C ILE A 88 -13.82 14.79 9.25
N GLU A 89 -13.35 15.23 8.07
CA GLU A 89 -13.83 16.47 7.45
C GLU A 89 -15.28 16.37 6.99
N MET A 90 -15.74 15.16 6.65
CA MET A 90 -17.14 14.90 6.28
C MET A 90 -18.07 14.84 7.51
N GLY A 91 -17.52 14.69 8.72
CA GLY A 91 -18.23 14.70 9.99
C GLY A 91 -18.87 13.37 10.39
N GLU A 92 -18.61 12.28 9.64
CA GLU A 92 -19.13 10.94 9.92
C GLU A 92 -18.14 9.83 9.55
N PRO A 93 -18.06 8.75 10.37
CA PRO A 93 -17.19 7.63 10.06
C PRO A 93 -17.71 6.80 8.88
N LEU A 94 -16.82 6.10 8.21
CA LEU A 94 -17.16 5.14 7.16
C LEU A 94 -17.54 3.80 7.79
N THR A 95 -18.71 3.26 7.42
CA THR A 95 -19.13 1.88 7.74
C THR A 95 -19.12 1.06 6.47
N VAL A 96 -18.30 0.03 6.41
CA VAL A 96 -18.08 -0.78 5.20
C VAL A 96 -17.62 -2.19 5.55
N GLN A 97 -17.92 -3.17 4.71
CA GLN A 97 -17.30 -4.49 4.80
C GLN A 97 -15.80 -4.37 4.52
N LEU A 98 -14.96 -4.98 5.36
CA LEU A 98 -13.50 -4.82 5.27
C LEU A 98 -12.95 -5.23 3.89
N SER A 99 -13.49 -6.29 3.28
CA SER A 99 -13.12 -6.72 1.92
C SER A 99 -13.42 -5.71 0.82
N GLY A 100 -14.22 -4.67 1.07
CA GLY A 100 -14.51 -3.59 0.13
C GLY A 100 -13.45 -2.50 0.06
N LEU A 101 -12.47 -2.50 0.96
CA LEU A 101 -11.38 -1.52 0.98
C LEU A 101 -10.22 -1.93 0.05
N ILE A 102 -9.28 -1.01 -0.19
CA ILE A 102 -8.01 -1.32 -0.88
C ILE A 102 -7.19 -2.35 -0.08
N VAL A 103 -6.39 -3.15 -0.78
CA VAL A 103 -5.67 -4.30 -0.20
C VAL A 103 -4.80 -3.89 0.99
N GLY A 104 -4.11 -2.75 0.92
CA GLY A 104 -3.28 -2.25 2.02
C GLY A 104 -4.10 -1.99 3.29
N CYS A 105 -5.30 -1.37 3.17
CA CYS A 105 -6.20 -1.15 4.30
C CYS A 105 -6.75 -2.46 4.86
N GLN A 106 -7.13 -3.42 3.99
CA GLN A 106 -7.60 -4.74 4.44
C GLN A 106 -6.57 -5.43 5.34
N LYS A 107 -5.31 -5.47 4.91
CA LYS A 107 -4.22 -6.11 5.65
C LYS A 107 -3.97 -5.45 7.01
N ILE A 108 -3.88 -4.12 7.03
CA ILE A 108 -3.62 -3.37 8.26
C ILE A 108 -4.78 -3.48 9.25
N ILE A 109 -6.00 -3.23 8.80
CA ILE A 109 -7.17 -3.21 9.68
C ILE A 109 -7.44 -4.60 10.26
N SER A 110 -7.13 -5.68 9.52
CA SER A 110 -7.18 -7.05 10.05
C SER A 110 -6.20 -7.31 11.22
N MET A 111 -5.28 -6.39 11.51
CA MET A 111 -4.37 -6.48 12.66
C MET A 111 -4.81 -5.55 13.80
N MET A 112 -5.67 -4.56 13.53
CA MET A 112 -6.12 -3.56 14.50
C MET A 112 -7.18 -4.13 15.46
N LYS A 113 -7.31 -3.44 16.59
CA LYS A 113 -8.35 -3.67 17.62
C LYS A 113 -9.26 -2.45 17.69
N THR A 114 -10.47 -2.63 18.21
CA THR A 114 -11.38 -1.50 18.45
C THR A 114 -10.70 -0.46 19.35
N GLY A 115 -10.70 0.79 18.92
CA GLY A 115 -10.04 1.92 19.58
C GLY A 115 -8.58 2.13 19.19
N ASP A 116 -7.99 1.27 18.35
CA ASP A 116 -6.68 1.54 17.77
C ASP A 116 -6.77 2.71 16.79
N GLU A 117 -5.77 3.60 16.84
CA GLU A 117 -5.53 4.63 15.85
C GLU A 117 -4.11 4.46 15.31
N TRP A 118 -3.97 4.17 14.02
CA TRP A 118 -2.71 3.90 13.36
C TRP A 118 -2.51 4.79 12.14
N ARG A 119 -1.26 5.26 11.95
CA ARG A 119 -0.84 5.85 10.67
C ARG A 119 -0.28 4.76 9.78
N VAL A 120 -0.78 4.67 8.57
CA VAL A 120 -0.50 3.59 7.63
C VAL A 120 0.08 4.16 6.34
N TYR A 121 1.11 3.53 5.83
CA TYR A 121 1.80 3.89 4.58
C TYR A 121 1.62 2.75 3.59
N ILE A 122 1.02 3.03 2.44
CA ILE A 122 0.59 2.03 1.47
C ILE A 122 1.20 2.32 0.10
N ASP A 123 1.96 1.36 -0.42
CA ASP A 123 2.48 1.41 -1.79
C ASP A 123 1.31 1.37 -2.80
N PRO A 124 1.43 2.07 -3.94
CA PRO A 124 0.38 2.08 -4.96
C PRO A 124 -0.04 0.70 -5.45
N SER A 125 0.83 -0.32 -5.43
CA SER A 125 0.48 -1.70 -5.84
C SER A 125 -0.59 -2.34 -4.94
N MET A 126 -0.76 -1.86 -3.72
CA MET A 126 -1.80 -2.28 -2.77
C MET A 126 -2.94 -1.24 -2.64
N ALA A 127 -2.98 -0.26 -3.52
CA ALA A 127 -3.94 0.83 -3.56
C ALA A 127 -4.51 1.03 -4.98
N TYR A 128 -4.15 2.12 -5.66
CA TYR A 128 -4.71 2.49 -6.96
C TYR A 128 -3.72 2.38 -8.13
N GLY A 129 -2.52 1.85 -7.89
CA GLY A 129 -1.55 1.51 -8.91
C GLY A 129 -1.12 2.65 -9.81
N ASP A 130 -0.83 2.30 -11.05
CA ASP A 130 -0.41 3.21 -12.11
C ASP A 130 -1.59 3.95 -12.78
N GLU A 131 -2.82 3.50 -12.57
CA GLU A 131 -4.00 4.21 -13.05
C GLU A 131 -4.35 5.43 -12.19
N GLY A 132 -4.16 5.33 -10.85
CA GLY A 132 -4.62 6.35 -9.91
C GLY A 132 -6.15 6.47 -9.89
N ARG A 133 -6.66 7.64 -9.45
CA ARG A 133 -8.09 8.00 -9.49
C ARG A 133 -8.26 9.50 -9.29
N PRO A 134 -9.45 10.09 -9.46
CA PRO A 134 -9.68 11.50 -9.17
C PRO A 134 -9.16 11.89 -7.78
N GLY A 135 -8.25 12.87 -7.72
CA GLY A 135 -7.58 13.30 -6.49
C GLY A 135 -6.35 12.49 -6.08
N ILE A 136 -6.08 11.33 -6.72
CA ILE A 136 -4.92 10.49 -6.43
C ILE A 136 -4.15 10.24 -7.74
N PRO A 137 -2.98 10.89 -7.94
CA PRO A 137 -2.17 10.67 -9.13
C PRO A 137 -1.69 9.23 -9.28
N SER A 138 -1.31 8.86 -10.51
CA SER A 138 -0.67 7.59 -10.83
C SER A 138 0.52 7.30 -9.91
N ASN A 139 0.66 6.05 -9.49
CA ASN A 139 1.76 5.56 -8.66
C ASN A 139 1.98 6.37 -7.38
N SER A 140 0.91 6.80 -6.71
CA SER A 140 0.97 7.54 -5.46
C SER A 140 1.00 6.62 -4.25
N ILE A 141 1.96 6.83 -3.35
CA ILE A 141 1.90 6.31 -1.99
C ILE A 141 0.74 6.98 -1.26
N LEU A 142 -0.05 6.20 -0.56
CA LEU A 142 -1.13 6.71 0.28
C LEU A 142 -0.72 6.64 1.75
N ILE A 143 -1.03 7.68 2.50
CA ILE A 143 -0.86 7.74 3.94
C ILE A 143 -2.25 7.91 4.55
N PHE A 144 -2.63 7.01 5.46
CA PHE A 144 -3.89 7.11 6.17
C PHE A 144 -3.66 7.17 7.67
N ASP A 145 -4.34 8.08 8.36
CA ASP A 145 -4.64 7.92 9.77
C ASP A 145 -5.99 7.20 9.87
N ILE A 146 -5.99 6.03 10.51
CA ILE A 146 -7.16 5.15 10.63
C ILE A 146 -7.46 4.96 12.11
N GLU A 147 -8.67 5.31 12.54
CA GLU A 147 -9.20 5.01 13.86
C GLU A 147 -10.32 3.97 13.74
N LEU A 148 -10.10 2.77 14.29
CA LEU A 148 -11.08 1.67 14.24
C LEU A 148 -12.06 1.80 15.38
N LEU A 149 -13.30 2.21 15.11
CA LEU A 149 -14.32 2.51 16.11
C LEU A 149 -15.13 1.28 16.51
N ASP A 150 -15.52 0.44 15.55
CA ASP A 150 -16.39 -0.71 15.81
C ASP A 150 -16.18 -1.83 14.79
N ILE A 151 -16.46 -3.05 15.22
CA ILE A 151 -16.42 -4.27 14.40
C ILE A 151 -17.73 -5.03 14.58
N LYS A 152 -18.52 -5.12 13.53
CA LYS A 152 -19.70 -5.97 13.48
C LYS A 152 -19.36 -7.27 12.76
N LYS A 153 -19.33 -8.36 13.53
CA LYS A 153 -19.08 -9.72 13.02
C LYS A 153 -20.18 -10.15 12.04
N SER A 154 -19.80 -10.82 10.96
CA SER A 154 -20.71 -11.35 9.94
C SER A 154 -21.34 -12.67 10.37
#